data_79532a5e5509bca9d3c2c2b078a8b5ee
#
_entry.id   79532a5e5509bca9d3c2c2b078a8b5ee
#
_cell.length_a   1.000
_cell.length_b   1.000
_cell.length_c   1.000
_cell.angle_alpha   90.00
_cell.angle_beta   90.00
_cell.angle_gamma   90.00
#
_symmetry.space_group_name_H-M   'P 1'
#
loop_
_entity.id
_entity.type
_entity.pdbx_description
1 polymer ?
#
loop_
_entity_poly.entity_id
_entity_poly.type
_entity_poly.pdbx_seq_one_letter_code
_entity_poly.pdbx_strand_id
1 'polypeptide(L)'
;ERAGTHLVLLLHGYGSHEKDLLSLAEHLPQEGITYAGMRAPQPVGTQFSADATGAHIPAEAIGYQWYPLDQQLNADVRTIEQASDYVLEWAEQHESHYASVALVGFSQGMAVATSMVRHRPGKFAALVGLSGYAVESDSPYFKDDELKATELPVFFGRDQEDPIIPQPFVDYTYEWIRAYTDGIKVLYAGAGHGVSALEIRHVGEFIDVKVLGHAPRIRAEKVADAADNAGVSEQESAD
;
A
#
# COMPACT_ATOMS: atom_id res chain seq x y z
N GLU A 1 9.35 -6.64 19.29
CA GLU A 1 7.91 -6.47 19.52
C GLU A 1 7.71 -5.33 20.53
N ARG A 2 6.86 -4.36 20.20
CA ARG A 2 6.48 -3.28 21.11
C ARG A 2 5.01 -3.48 21.48
N ALA A 3 4.75 -4.21 22.57
CA ALA A 3 3.40 -4.48 23.06
C ALA A 3 2.57 -3.19 23.20
N GLY A 4 1.32 -3.24 22.74
CA GLY A 4 0.38 -2.12 22.82
C GLY A 4 0.54 -1.07 21.71
N THR A 5 1.51 -1.21 20.78
CA THR A 5 1.57 -0.40 19.56
C THR A 5 0.62 -0.94 18.49
N HIS A 6 0.38 -0.17 17.42
CA HIS A 6 -0.31 -0.65 16.24
C HIS A 6 0.68 -1.35 15.31
N LEU A 7 0.32 -2.52 14.80
CA LEU A 7 1.16 -3.27 13.87
C LEU A 7 0.83 -2.84 12.43
N VAL A 8 1.84 -2.50 11.65
CA VAL A 8 1.73 -2.27 10.20
C VAL A 8 2.54 -3.33 9.47
N LEU A 9 1.85 -4.25 8.80
CA LEU A 9 2.46 -5.29 7.97
C LEU A 9 2.78 -4.75 6.59
N LEU A 10 4.01 -4.93 6.14
CA LEU A 10 4.54 -4.46 4.87
C LEU A 10 4.72 -5.65 3.93
N LEU A 11 3.99 -5.65 2.80
CA LEU A 11 4.02 -6.71 1.79
C LEU A 11 4.66 -6.18 0.51
N HIS A 12 5.86 -6.68 0.20
CA HIS A 12 6.69 -6.22 -0.91
C HIS A 12 6.15 -6.64 -2.29
N GLY A 13 6.68 -6.04 -3.36
CA GLY A 13 6.38 -6.39 -4.74
C GLY A 13 7.06 -7.69 -5.22
N TYR A 14 6.68 -8.16 -6.40
CA TYR A 14 7.30 -9.30 -7.07
C TYR A 14 8.82 -9.10 -7.22
N GLY A 15 9.60 -10.13 -6.93
CA GLY A 15 11.05 -10.12 -7.08
C GLY A 15 11.81 -9.35 -6.00
N SER A 16 11.12 -8.85 -4.97
CA SER A 16 11.71 -8.14 -3.84
C SER A 16 11.79 -9.00 -2.57
N HIS A 17 11.93 -8.41 -1.40
CA HIS A 17 12.10 -9.10 -0.12
C HIS A 17 11.56 -8.27 1.06
N GLU A 18 11.49 -8.85 2.24
CA GLU A 18 10.92 -8.27 3.46
C GLU A 18 11.56 -6.94 3.93
N LYS A 19 12.77 -6.64 3.51
CA LYS A 19 13.47 -5.41 3.92
C LYS A 19 13.18 -4.22 3.03
N ASP A 20 12.60 -4.45 1.84
CA ASP A 20 12.39 -3.41 0.84
C ASP A 20 11.52 -2.27 1.38
N LEU A 21 10.29 -2.57 1.79
CA LEU A 21 9.38 -1.56 2.32
C LEU A 21 9.77 -1.05 3.72
N LEU A 22 10.67 -1.72 4.44
CA LEU A 22 11.16 -1.22 5.72
C LEU A 22 11.95 0.07 5.56
N SER A 23 12.60 0.29 4.42
CA SER A 23 13.26 1.55 4.11
C SER A 23 12.26 2.72 3.98
N LEU A 24 11.06 2.46 3.47
CA LEU A 24 9.98 3.45 3.41
C LEU A 24 9.41 3.73 4.80
N ALA A 25 9.35 2.72 5.66
CA ALA A 25 8.84 2.86 7.01
C ALA A 25 9.63 3.87 7.86
N GLU A 26 10.91 4.12 7.55
CA GLU A 26 11.71 5.15 8.22
C GLU A 26 11.16 6.57 8.04
N HIS A 27 10.36 6.78 6.99
CA HIS A 27 9.72 8.07 6.66
C HIS A 27 8.25 8.16 7.11
N LEU A 28 7.73 7.12 7.75
CA LEU A 28 6.37 7.02 8.28
C LEU A 28 6.34 7.31 9.79
N PRO A 29 5.16 7.50 10.44
CA PRO A 29 5.06 7.70 11.89
C PRO A 29 5.76 6.58 12.67
N GLN A 30 6.60 6.95 13.65
CA GLN A 30 7.37 5.99 14.45
C GLN A 30 6.80 5.76 15.84
N GLU A 31 6.17 6.77 16.43
CA GLU A 31 5.59 6.66 17.76
C GLU A 31 4.27 5.90 17.70
N GLY A 32 4.09 4.91 18.58
CA GLY A 32 2.86 4.12 18.65
C GLY A 32 2.74 3.03 17.56
N ILE A 33 3.70 2.87 16.64
CA ILE A 33 3.65 1.89 15.55
C ILE A 33 4.84 0.92 15.61
N THR A 34 4.57 -0.32 15.25
CA THR A 34 5.56 -1.34 14.91
C THR A 34 5.39 -1.71 13.46
N TYR A 35 6.44 -1.55 12.64
CA TYR A 35 6.47 -2.02 11.26
C TYR A 35 7.10 -3.41 11.17
N ALA A 36 6.48 -4.30 10.41
CA ALA A 36 7.00 -5.64 10.15
C ALA A 36 6.94 -5.95 8.65
N GLY A 37 8.10 -6.15 8.03
CA GLY A 37 8.20 -6.61 6.64
C GLY A 37 8.00 -8.12 6.56
N MET A 38 7.09 -8.56 5.70
CA MET A 38 6.82 -9.97 5.44
C MET A 38 7.59 -10.43 4.21
N ARG A 39 8.26 -11.59 4.31
CA ARG A 39 8.87 -12.24 3.16
C ARG A 39 7.84 -13.12 2.47
N ALA A 40 7.67 -12.95 1.16
CA ALA A 40 6.85 -13.84 0.35
C ALA A 40 7.43 -15.27 0.34
N PRO A 41 6.58 -16.31 0.29
CA PRO A 41 7.01 -17.70 0.52
C PRO A 41 7.79 -18.32 -0.65
N GLN A 42 7.70 -17.77 -1.87
CA GLN A 42 8.27 -18.41 -3.06
C GLN A 42 9.47 -17.62 -3.58
N PRO A 43 10.68 -18.21 -3.65
CA PRO A 43 11.83 -17.55 -4.25
C PRO A 43 11.64 -17.41 -5.77
N VAL A 44 12.06 -16.25 -6.32
CA VAL A 44 12.09 -15.97 -7.76
C VAL A 44 13.50 -16.23 -8.28
N GLY A 45 13.62 -16.89 -9.45
CA GLY A 45 14.90 -17.10 -10.10
C GLY A 45 15.66 -18.37 -9.69
N THR A 46 15.08 -19.23 -8.84
CA THR A 46 15.67 -20.54 -8.54
C THR A 46 15.78 -21.46 -9.76
N GLN A 47 15.01 -21.21 -10.83
CA GLN A 47 15.12 -21.91 -12.10
C GLN A 47 16.28 -21.40 -12.99
N PHE A 48 16.89 -20.26 -12.62
CA PHE A 48 18.03 -19.65 -13.33
C PHE A 48 19.29 -19.60 -12.47
N SER A 49 19.46 -20.55 -11.57
CA SER A 49 20.58 -20.58 -10.62
C SER A 49 21.97 -20.80 -11.24
N ALA A 50 22.07 -20.77 -12.56
CA ALA A 50 23.34 -20.61 -13.25
C ALA A 50 23.19 -19.48 -14.24
N ASP A 51 24.00 -18.41 -14.14
CA ASP A 51 24.22 -17.50 -15.25
C ASP A 51 24.80 -18.29 -16.43
N ALA A 52 24.89 -17.67 -17.61
CA ALA A 52 25.47 -18.30 -18.81
C ALA A 52 26.92 -18.81 -18.61
N THR A 53 27.54 -18.52 -17.46
CA THR A 53 28.88 -18.93 -17.06
C THR A 53 28.88 -20.03 -15.98
N GLY A 54 27.70 -20.44 -15.46
CA GLY A 54 27.55 -21.42 -14.38
C GLY A 54 27.86 -20.86 -12.99
N ALA A 55 27.97 -19.54 -12.83
CA ALA A 55 28.21 -18.94 -11.53
C ALA A 55 26.96 -19.02 -10.64
N HIS A 56 27.18 -19.42 -9.38
CA HIS A 56 26.10 -19.45 -8.36
C HIS A 56 25.71 -18.03 -8.00
N ILE A 57 24.44 -17.66 -8.18
CA ILE A 57 23.92 -16.37 -7.70
C ILE A 57 23.86 -16.49 -6.17
N PRO A 58 24.48 -15.59 -5.40
CA PRO A 58 24.37 -15.58 -3.94
C PRO A 58 22.91 -15.56 -3.51
N ALA A 59 22.55 -16.32 -2.46
CA ALA A 59 21.19 -16.37 -1.91
C ALA A 59 20.63 -14.97 -1.52
N GLU A 60 21.51 -14.03 -1.25
CA GLU A 60 21.19 -12.62 -0.95
C GLU A 60 20.67 -11.82 -2.15
N ALA A 61 20.88 -12.31 -3.37
CA ALA A 61 20.41 -11.69 -4.61
C ALA A 61 19.08 -12.28 -5.11
N ILE A 62 18.50 -13.26 -4.41
CA ILE A 62 17.24 -13.90 -4.78
C ILE A 62 16.10 -13.06 -4.22
N GLY A 63 15.20 -12.59 -5.11
CA GLY A 63 13.94 -12.00 -4.73
C GLY A 63 12.86 -13.06 -4.47
N TYR A 64 11.70 -12.63 -4.02
CA TYR A 64 10.59 -13.49 -3.65
C TYR A 64 9.30 -13.02 -4.33
N GLN A 65 8.34 -13.93 -4.51
CA GLN A 65 7.00 -13.68 -5.00
C GLN A 65 5.95 -14.28 -4.07
N TRP A 66 4.80 -13.63 -4.00
CA TRP A 66 3.67 -14.12 -3.21
C TRP A 66 2.99 -15.31 -3.92
N TYR A 67 2.86 -15.20 -5.22
CA TYR A 67 2.27 -16.20 -6.11
C TYR A 67 2.85 -16.08 -7.52
N PRO A 68 2.81 -17.16 -8.32
CA PRO A 68 3.29 -17.12 -9.70
C PRO A 68 2.45 -16.19 -10.57
N LEU A 69 3.12 -15.48 -11.48
CA LEU A 69 2.50 -14.63 -12.50
C LEU A 69 2.86 -15.14 -13.89
N ASP A 70 1.92 -15.08 -14.82
CA ASP A 70 2.24 -15.25 -16.25
C ASP A 70 2.80 -13.94 -16.85
N GLN A 71 3.11 -13.94 -18.14
CA GLN A 71 3.66 -12.78 -18.84
C GLN A 71 2.69 -11.59 -18.94
N GLN A 72 1.40 -11.81 -18.74
CA GLN A 72 0.34 -10.81 -18.74
C GLN A 72 -0.05 -10.37 -17.32
N LEU A 73 0.71 -10.78 -16.30
CA LEU A 73 0.44 -10.56 -14.87
C LEU A 73 -0.83 -11.24 -14.34
N ASN A 74 -1.37 -12.24 -15.06
CA ASN A 74 -2.43 -13.05 -14.52
C ASN A 74 -1.90 -14.09 -13.54
N ALA A 75 -2.74 -14.46 -12.58
CA ALA A 75 -2.46 -15.50 -11.61
C ALA A 75 -3.69 -16.41 -11.43
N ASP A 76 -3.46 -17.65 -11.02
CA ASP A 76 -4.53 -18.48 -10.48
C ASP A 76 -4.96 -17.89 -9.12
N VAL A 77 -6.23 -17.54 -8.99
CA VAL A 77 -6.79 -16.95 -7.78
C VAL A 77 -6.50 -17.77 -6.52
N ARG A 78 -6.47 -19.09 -6.64
CA ARG A 78 -6.16 -19.98 -5.51
C ARG A 78 -4.75 -19.76 -4.97
N THR A 79 -3.79 -19.40 -5.83
CA THR A 79 -2.42 -19.11 -5.37
C THR A 79 -2.36 -17.78 -4.61
N ILE A 80 -3.23 -16.83 -4.95
CA ILE A 80 -3.39 -15.57 -4.24
C ILE A 80 -4.06 -15.80 -2.87
N GLU A 81 -5.11 -16.64 -2.84
CA GLU A 81 -5.77 -17.07 -1.60
C GLU A 81 -4.76 -17.71 -0.64
N GLN A 82 -3.94 -18.65 -1.13
CA GLN A 82 -2.89 -19.31 -0.34
C GLN A 82 -1.84 -18.33 0.17
N ALA A 83 -1.43 -17.35 -0.65
CA ALA A 83 -0.50 -16.31 -0.22
C ALA A 83 -1.12 -15.42 0.87
N SER A 84 -2.41 -15.12 0.75
CA SER A 84 -3.16 -14.37 1.76
C SER A 84 -3.27 -15.15 3.07
N ASP A 85 -3.60 -16.43 3.00
CA ASP A 85 -3.68 -17.31 4.18
C ASP A 85 -2.32 -17.42 4.90
N TYR A 86 -1.21 -17.50 4.15
CA TYR A 86 0.14 -17.52 4.74
C TYR A 86 0.41 -16.26 5.58
N VAL A 87 0.03 -15.08 5.11
CA VAL A 87 0.22 -13.84 5.89
C VAL A 87 -0.78 -13.73 7.03
N LEU A 88 -2.04 -14.16 6.80
CA LEU A 88 -3.08 -14.19 7.82
C LEU A 88 -2.70 -15.08 9.00
N GLU A 89 -2.17 -16.27 8.74
CA GLU A 89 -1.71 -17.20 9.78
C GLU A 89 -0.63 -16.55 10.64
N TRP A 90 0.34 -15.90 10.03
CA TRP A 90 1.36 -15.15 10.78
C TRP A 90 0.75 -14.00 11.59
N ALA A 91 -0.16 -13.22 11.00
CA ALA A 91 -0.82 -12.11 11.67
C ALA A 91 -1.62 -12.59 12.90
N GLU A 92 -2.37 -13.68 12.77
CA GLU A 92 -3.18 -14.27 13.85
C GLU A 92 -2.34 -14.77 15.04
N GLN A 93 -1.13 -15.24 14.78
CA GLN A 93 -0.21 -15.66 15.84
C GLN A 93 0.38 -14.48 16.64
N HIS A 94 0.38 -13.27 16.07
CA HIS A 94 1.07 -12.11 16.65
C HIS A 94 0.14 -10.96 17.06
N GLU A 95 -1.07 -10.87 16.48
CA GLU A 95 -1.96 -9.72 16.66
C GLU A 95 -2.33 -9.40 18.10
N SER A 96 -2.39 -10.42 18.97
CA SER A 96 -2.73 -10.23 20.39
C SER A 96 -1.75 -9.32 21.15
N HIS A 97 -0.57 -9.07 20.60
CA HIS A 97 0.43 -8.17 21.18
C HIS A 97 0.21 -6.70 20.80
N TYR A 98 -0.67 -6.42 19.84
CA TYR A 98 -0.86 -5.11 19.24
C TYR A 98 -2.27 -4.55 19.45
N ALA A 99 -2.40 -3.23 19.46
CA ALA A 99 -3.68 -2.56 19.59
C ALA A 99 -4.57 -2.75 18.35
N SER A 100 -3.96 -2.81 17.17
CA SER A 100 -4.62 -3.15 15.90
C SER A 100 -3.57 -3.57 14.86
N VAL A 101 -4.04 -4.10 13.73
CA VAL A 101 -3.22 -4.45 12.57
C VAL A 101 -3.69 -3.66 11.36
N ALA A 102 -2.75 -3.03 10.64
CA ALA A 102 -2.96 -2.39 9.34
C ALA A 102 -2.03 -3.00 8.29
N LEU A 103 -2.37 -2.85 7.02
CA LEU A 103 -1.62 -3.42 5.91
C LEU A 103 -1.07 -2.33 4.99
N VAL A 104 0.16 -2.51 4.52
CA VAL A 104 0.75 -1.75 3.42
C VAL A 104 1.22 -2.74 2.37
N GLY A 105 0.69 -2.68 1.17
CA GLY A 105 1.10 -3.55 0.06
C GLY A 105 1.57 -2.76 -1.15
N PHE A 106 2.70 -3.14 -1.71
CA PHE A 106 3.21 -2.59 -2.96
C PHE A 106 3.07 -3.62 -4.09
N SER A 107 2.53 -3.20 -5.24
CA SER A 107 2.44 -4.03 -6.44
C SER A 107 1.74 -5.37 -6.16
N GLN A 108 2.41 -6.51 -6.35
CA GLN A 108 1.91 -7.84 -6.01
C GLN A 108 1.50 -7.97 -4.53
N GLY A 109 2.22 -7.29 -3.62
CA GLY A 109 1.88 -7.25 -2.19
C GLY A 109 0.55 -6.55 -1.91
N MET A 110 0.13 -5.57 -2.75
CA MET A 110 -1.20 -4.98 -2.65
C MET A 110 -2.29 -5.98 -3.01
N ALA A 111 -2.09 -6.81 -4.04
CA ALA A 111 -3.06 -7.83 -4.39
C ALA A 111 -3.30 -8.83 -3.25
N VAL A 112 -2.24 -9.21 -2.51
CA VAL A 112 -2.37 -10.01 -1.29
C VAL A 112 -3.08 -9.24 -0.20
N ALA A 113 -2.68 -8.00 0.08
CA ALA A 113 -3.27 -7.18 1.14
C ALA A 113 -4.77 -6.93 0.91
N THR A 114 -5.19 -6.61 -0.33
CA THR A 114 -6.61 -6.48 -0.69
C THR A 114 -7.37 -7.79 -0.52
N SER A 115 -6.76 -8.91 -0.87
CA SER A 115 -7.35 -10.24 -0.70
C SER A 115 -7.55 -10.59 0.79
N MET A 116 -6.61 -10.24 1.66
CA MET A 116 -6.72 -10.45 3.11
C MET A 116 -7.88 -9.68 3.73
N VAL A 117 -8.04 -8.38 3.41
CA VAL A 117 -9.15 -7.57 3.95
C VAL A 117 -10.51 -8.04 3.46
N ARG A 118 -10.59 -8.55 2.23
CA ARG A 118 -11.80 -9.15 1.64
C ARG A 118 -12.14 -10.49 2.31
N HIS A 119 -11.12 -11.29 2.65
CA HIS A 119 -11.32 -12.59 3.30
C HIS A 119 -11.70 -12.48 4.79
N ARG A 120 -11.16 -11.47 5.48
CA ARG A 120 -11.38 -11.21 6.91
C ARG A 120 -11.92 -9.78 7.14
N PRO A 121 -13.16 -9.48 6.75
CA PRO A 121 -13.79 -8.18 7.00
C PRO A 121 -13.75 -7.80 8.47
N GLY A 122 -13.40 -6.55 8.77
CA GLY A 122 -13.32 -6.02 10.14
C GLY A 122 -12.08 -6.40 10.93
N LYS A 123 -11.18 -7.25 10.39
CA LYS A 123 -9.94 -7.64 11.08
C LYS A 123 -8.88 -6.54 11.06
N PHE A 124 -8.82 -5.74 10.02
CA PHE A 124 -7.75 -4.76 9.80
C PHE A 124 -8.26 -3.34 10.03
N ALA A 125 -7.42 -2.50 10.65
CA ALA A 125 -7.74 -1.10 10.94
C ALA A 125 -7.67 -0.20 9.70
N ALA A 126 -6.78 -0.50 8.75
CA ALA A 126 -6.60 0.25 7.52
C ALA A 126 -5.82 -0.56 6.47
N LEU A 127 -5.93 -0.15 5.20
CA LEU A 127 -5.16 -0.67 4.09
C LEU A 127 -4.52 0.46 3.30
N VAL A 128 -3.22 0.37 3.03
CA VAL A 128 -2.48 1.21 2.10
C VAL A 128 -2.06 0.36 0.91
N GLY A 129 -2.55 0.69 -0.26
CA GLY A 129 -2.19 0.08 -1.54
C GLY A 129 -1.33 1.02 -2.38
N LEU A 130 -0.15 0.57 -2.80
CA LEU A 130 0.83 1.34 -3.54
C LEU A 130 1.12 0.66 -4.88
N SER A 131 0.85 1.35 -5.99
CA SER A 131 1.15 0.89 -7.37
C SER A 131 0.78 -0.58 -7.64
N GLY A 132 -0.36 -1.04 -7.09
CA GLY A 132 -0.83 -2.41 -7.22
C GLY A 132 -2.29 -2.48 -7.68
N TYR A 133 -2.97 -3.56 -7.33
CA TYR A 133 -4.33 -3.83 -7.75
C TYR A 133 -5.11 -4.72 -6.78
N ALA A 134 -6.44 -4.69 -6.87
CA ALA A 134 -7.33 -5.68 -6.28
C ALA A 134 -7.64 -6.77 -7.32
N VAL A 135 -7.71 -8.01 -6.90
CA VAL A 135 -7.94 -9.17 -7.79
C VAL A 135 -9.43 -9.26 -8.16
N GLU A 136 -9.74 -9.26 -9.44
CA GLU A 136 -11.09 -9.54 -9.93
C GLU A 136 -11.38 -11.04 -9.85
N SER A 137 -12.38 -11.43 -9.06
CA SER A 137 -12.77 -12.84 -8.93
C SER A 137 -14.11 -12.98 -8.22
N ASP A 138 -14.88 -13.98 -8.64
CA ASP A 138 -16.13 -14.44 -7.99
C ASP A 138 -15.89 -15.53 -6.93
N SER A 139 -14.64 -15.71 -6.49
CA SER A 139 -14.33 -16.70 -5.47
C SER A 139 -15.07 -16.40 -4.16
N PRO A 140 -15.69 -17.43 -3.53
CA PRO A 140 -16.33 -17.26 -2.23
C PRO A 140 -15.34 -16.95 -1.09
N TYR A 141 -14.05 -16.97 -1.36
CA TYR A 141 -13.01 -16.51 -0.47
C TYR A 141 -13.16 -15.01 -0.17
N PHE A 142 -13.62 -14.23 -1.15
CA PHE A 142 -13.80 -12.79 -1.03
C PHE A 142 -15.21 -12.43 -0.56
N LYS A 143 -15.29 -11.68 0.54
CA LYS A 143 -16.52 -11.31 1.22
C LYS A 143 -16.78 -9.82 1.11
N ASP A 144 -16.85 -9.32 -0.13
CA ASP A 144 -16.92 -7.89 -0.40
C ASP A 144 -18.15 -7.21 0.21
N ASP A 145 -19.31 -7.89 0.25
CA ASP A 145 -20.50 -7.35 0.87
C ASP A 145 -20.36 -7.22 2.40
N GLU A 146 -19.66 -8.16 3.05
CA GLU A 146 -19.34 -8.05 4.47
C GLU A 146 -18.30 -6.94 4.71
N LEU A 147 -17.32 -6.79 3.82
CA LEU A 147 -16.29 -5.75 3.90
C LEU A 147 -16.91 -4.36 3.82
N LYS A 148 -17.88 -4.16 2.95
CA LYS A 148 -18.58 -2.88 2.80
C LYS A 148 -19.17 -2.37 4.12
N ALA A 149 -19.69 -3.26 4.95
CA ALA A 149 -20.29 -2.89 6.23
C ALA A 149 -19.24 -2.42 7.26
N THR A 150 -17.95 -2.65 7.02
CA THR A 150 -16.86 -2.26 7.93
C THR A 150 -16.35 -0.85 7.69
N GLU A 151 -16.68 -0.23 6.54
CA GLU A 151 -16.17 1.08 6.14
C GLU A 151 -14.63 1.17 6.24
N LEU A 152 -13.94 0.07 5.84
CA LEU A 152 -12.48 -0.03 5.95
C LEU A 152 -11.81 1.19 5.31
N PRO A 153 -10.97 1.96 6.06
CA PRO A 153 -10.17 3.01 5.47
C PRO A 153 -9.13 2.46 4.50
N VAL A 154 -9.15 2.93 3.26
CA VAL A 154 -8.20 2.52 2.22
C VAL A 154 -7.53 3.73 1.59
N PHE A 155 -6.21 3.74 1.54
CA PHE A 155 -5.41 4.65 0.72
C PHE A 155 -4.92 3.88 -0.51
N PHE A 156 -5.20 4.40 -1.70
CA PHE A 156 -4.66 3.86 -2.94
C PHE A 156 -3.88 4.92 -3.70
N GLY A 157 -2.56 4.78 -3.70
CA GLY A 157 -1.62 5.64 -4.40
C GLY A 157 -0.99 4.94 -5.60
N ARG A 158 -0.81 5.67 -6.72
CA ARG A 158 -0.11 5.19 -7.90
C ARG A 158 0.30 6.32 -8.82
N ASP A 159 1.27 6.06 -9.68
CA ASP A 159 1.56 6.94 -10.81
C ASP A 159 0.49 6.82 -11.90
N GLN A 160 0.22 7.95 -12.58
CA GLN A 160 -0.72 8.00 -13.70
C GLN A 160 -0.24 7.17 -14.90
N GLU A 161 1.08 7.11 -15.09
CA GLU A 161 1.77 6.48 -16.22
C GLU A 161 2.53 5.21 -15.80
N ASP A 162 2.04 4.49 -14.76
CA ASP A 162 2.61 3.21 -14.36
C ASP A 162 2.58 2.23 -15.54
N PRO A 163 3.75 1.79 -16.07
CA PRO A 163 3.82 0.96 -17.25
C PRO A 163 3.64 -0.52 -16.96
N ILE A 164 3.55 -0.92 -15.69
CA ILE A 164 3.57 -2.34 -15.28
C ILE A 164 2.15 -2.87 -15.09
N ILE A 165 1.31 -2.17 -14.30
CA ILE A 165 -0.03 -2.68 -13.99
C ILE A 165 -1.00 -2.40 -15.13
N PRO A 166 -1.61 -3.45 -15.75
CA PRO A 166 -2.56 -3.28 -16.85
C PRO A 166 -3.76 -2.40 -16.46
N GLN A 167 -4.19 -1.55 -17.38
CA GLN A 167 -5.31 -0.63 -17.13
C GLN A 167 -6.60 -1.34 -16.64
N PRO A 168 -6.99 -2.52 -17.17
CA PRO A 168 -8.18 -3.22 -16.65
C PRO A 168 -8.08 -3.55 -15.14
N PHE A 169 -6.88 -3.91 -14.64
CA PHE A 169 -6.69 -4.19 -13.21
C PHE A 169 -6.84 -2.91 -12.37
N VAL A 170 -6.37 -1.79 -12.91
CA VAL A 170 -6.52 -0.48 -12.27
C VAL A 170 -7.98 -0.06 -12.21
N ASP A 171 -8.72 -0.23 -13.30
CA ASP A 171 -10.14 0.14 -13.40
C ASP A 171 -10.98 -0.69 -12.44
N TYR A 172 -10.78 -2.02 -12.42
CA TYR A 172 -11.42 -2.88 -11.42
C TYR A 172 -11.10 -2.46 -10.00
N THR A 173 -9.83 -2.15 -9.70
CA THR A 173 -9.41 -1.71 -8.36
C THR A 173 -10.16 -0.46 -7.92
N TYR A 174 -10.34 0.49 -8.81
CA TYR A 174 -11.11 1.71 -8.50
C TYR A 174 -12.57 1.43 -8.19
N GLU A 175 -13.22 0.62 -9.02
CA GLU A 175 -14.62 0.26 -8.80
C GLU A 175 -14.79 -0.52 -7.49
N TRP A 176 -13.86 -1.43 -7.20
CA TRP A 176 -13.86 -2.19 -5.95
C TRP A 176 -13.71 -1.28 -4.73
N ILE A 177 -12.72 -0.37 -4.72
CA ILE A 177 -12.51 0.59 -3.61
C ILE A 177 -13.78 1.41 -3.37
N ARG A 178 -14.35 1.98 -4.42
CA ARG A 178 -15.57 2.81 -4.34
C ARG A 178 -16.79 2.04 -3.84
N ALA A 179 -16.93 0.78 -4.22
CA ALA A 179 -18.09 -0.02 -3.91
C ALA A 179 -18.07 -0.57 -2.48
N TYR A 180 -16.88 -0.87 -1.94
CA TYR A 180 -16.76 -1.73 -0.77
C TYR A 180 -15.92 -1.15 0.38
N THR A 181 -15.35 0.05 0.25
CA THR A 181 -14.46 0.63 1.28
C THR A 181 -14.69 2.13 1.50
N ASP A 182 -14.17 2.69 2.62
CA ASP A 182 -13.97 4.14 2.80
C ASP A 182 -12.60 4.52 2.22
N GLY A 183 -12.50 4.47 0.89
CA GLY A 183 -11.24 4.60 0.20
C GLY A 183 -11.00 5.94 -0.47
N ILE A 184 -9.74 6.38 -0.43
CA ILE A 184 -9.23 7.52 -1.22
C ILE A 184 -8.24 7.02 -2.26
N LYS A 185 -8.31 7.63 -3.45
CA LYS A 185 -7.37 7.41 -4.54
C LYS A 185 -6.55 8.67 -4.76
N VAL A 186 -5.23 8.52 -4.82
CA VAL A 186 -4.32 9.62 -5.14
C VAL A 186 -3.45 9.26 -6.33
N LEU A 187 -3.44 10.14 -7.34
CA LEU A 187 -2.60 9.98 -8.53
C LEU A 187 -1.36 10.85 -8.42
N TYR A 188 -0.24 10.26 -8.74
CA TYR A 188 1.07 10.92 -8.77
C TYR A 188 1.60 10.97 -10.21
N ALA A 189 2.70 11.70 -10.42
CA ALA A 189 3.38 11.78 -11.69
C ALA A 189 4.89 11.61 -11.50
N GLY A 190 5.53 10.89 -12.41
CA GLY A 190 6.98 10.76 -12.50
C GLY A 190 7.60 9.69 -11.59
N ALA A 191 6.79 8.86 -10.93
CA ALA A 191 7.26 7.71 -10.15
C ALA A 191 7.26 6.39 -10.96
N GLY A 192 6.49 6.32 -12.05
CA GLY A 192 6.28 5.11 -12.82
C GLY A 192 5.73 3.97 -11.94
N HIS A 193 6.33 2.76 -12.02
CA HIS A 193 5.99 1.67 -11.10
C HIS A 193 6.82 1.77 -9.82
N GLY A 194 6.60 2.83 -9.06
CA GLY A 194 7.35 3.13 -7.84
C GLY A 194 6.52 3.97 -6.87
N VAL A 195 7.18 4.47 -5.83
CA VAL A 195 6.56 5.31 -4.80
C VAL A 195 7.34 6.60 -4.65
N SER A 196 6.67 7.75 -4.75
CA SER A 196 7.30 9.05 -4.64
C SER A 196 7.43 9.53 -3.18
N ALA A 197 8.36 10.45 -2.91
CA ALA A 197 8.49 11.07 -1.59
C ALA A 197 7.21 11.82 -1.15
N LEU A 198 6.45 12.37 -2.11
CA LEU A 198 5.16 13.00 -1.83
C LEU A 198 4.11 11.97 -1.39
N GLU A 199 4.07 10.84 -2.08
CA GLU A 199 3.19 9.72 -1.76
C GLU A 199 3.46 9.17 -0.35
N ILE A 200 4.74 8.96 0.01
CA ILE A 200 5.12 8.51 1.36
C ILE A 200 4.64 9.49 2.44
N ARG A 201 4.70 10.80 2.20
CA ARG A 201 4.15 11.79 3.15
C ARG A 201 2.64 11.64 3.31
N HIS A 202 1.89 11.46 2.22
CA HIS A 202 0.44 11.25 2.28
C HIS A 202 0.08 9.93 2.97
N VAL A 203 0.86 8.87 2.74
CA VAL A 203 0.73 7.59 3.48
C VAL A 203 0.97 7.80 4.97
N GLY A 204 2.00 8.59 5.35
CA GLY A 204 2.27 8.92 6.74
C GLY A 204 1.11 9.66 7.39
N GLU A 205 0.53 10.65 6.72
CA GLU A 205 -0.65 11.37 7.21
C GLU A 205 -1.89 10.46 7.33
N PHE A 206 -2.08 9.56 6.36
CA PHE A 206 -3.17 8.59 6.40
C PHE A 206 -3.05 7.63 7.59
N ILE A 207 -1.86 7.09 7.84
CA ILE A 207 -1.58 6.21 8.98
C ILE A 207 -1.78 6.98 10.30
N ASP A 208 -1.29 8.20 10.39
CA ASP A 208 -1.42 9.06 11.58
C ASP A 208 -2.90 9.28 11.95
N VAL A 209 -3.75 9.51 10.95
CA VAL A 209 -5.19 9.76 11.17
C VAL A 209 -5.99 8.46 11.33
N LYS A 210 -5.79 7.47 10.46
CA LYS A 210 -6.68 6.30 10.37
C LYS A 210 -6.23 5.12 11.25
N VAL A 211 -4.95 5.05 11.61
CA VAL A 211 -4.41 3.98 12.47
C VAL A 211 -4.18 4.50 13.89
N LEU A 212 -3.53 5.67 14.04
CA LEU A 212 -3.25 6.25 15.36
C LEU A 212 -4.41 7.08 15.91
N GLY A 213 -5.40 7.43 15.09
CA GLY A 213 -6.57 8.23 15.51
C GLY A 213 -6.25 9.69 15.82
N HIS A 214 -5.13 10.22 15.35
CA HIS A 214 -4.80 11.62 15.53
C HIS A 214 -5.67 12.53 14.65
N ALA A 215 -5.92 13.74 15.11
CA ALA A 215 -6.64 14.72 14.30
C ALA A 215 -5.82 15.10 13.06
N PRO A 216 -6.48 15.27 11.88
CA PRO A 216 -5.79 15.71 10.69
C PRO A 216 -5.00 17.00 10.93
N ARG A 217 -3.75 17.06 10.50
CA ARG A 217 -2.95 18.29 10.57
C ARG A 217 -3.44 19.25 9.49
N ILE A 218 -4.47 20.03 9.81
CA ILE A 218 -4.87 21.15 8.97
C ILE A 218 -3.72 22.14 9.04
N ARG A 219 -2.88 22.21 8.02
CA ARG A 219 -2.02 23.37 7.80
C ARG A 219 -2.98 24.54 7.52
N ALA A 220 -3.13 25.43 8.51
CA ALA A 220 -3.58 26.77 8.26
C ALA A 220 -2.48 27.40 7.36
N GLU A 221 -2.59 27.27 6.05
CA GLU A 221 -1.90 28.18 5.15
C GLU A 221 -2.42 29.55 5.52
N LYS A 222 -1.52 30.42 5.99
CA LYS A 222 -1.79 31.82 6.15
C LYS A 222 -2.24 32.30 4.77
N VAL A 223 -3.53 32.57 4.60
CA VAL A 223 -4.05 33.53 3.67
C VAL A 223 -3.68 34.91 4.25
N ALA A 224 -2.39 35.19 4.31
CA ALA A 224 -1.83 36.48 4.62
C ALA A 224 -1.18 36.97 3.34
N ASP A 225 -1.52 38.19 2.99
CA ASP A 225 -0.88 39.06 2.01
C ASP A 225 -1.47 39.11 0.59
N ALA A 226 -2.82 39.04 0.45
CA ALA A 226 -3.47 39.62 -0.72
C ALA A 226 -4.12 41.01 -0.44
N ALA A 227 -4.05 41.51 0.80
CA ALA A 227 -4.69 42.78 1.19
C ALA A 227 -3.74 43.98 1.18
N ASP A 228 -2.42 43.78 1.10
CA ASP A 228 -1.46 44.90 1.19
C ASP A 228 -0.99 45.46 -0.18
N ASN A 229 -1.50 44.91 -1.31
CA ASN A 229 -1.13 45.41 -2.64
C ASN A 229 -2.23 46.19 -3.36
N ALA A 230 -3.36 46.51 -2.68
CA ALA A 230 -4.45 47.32 -3.24
C ALA A 230 -4.43 48.78 -2.79
N GLY A 231 -3.35 49.24 -2.15
CA GLY A 231 -3.26 50.57 -1.50
C GLY A 231 -2.29 51.58 -2.09
N VAL A 232 -1.70 51.33 -3.29
CA VAL A 232 -0.80 52.34 -3.91
C VAL A 232 -1.10 52.48 -5.39
N SER A 233 -2.19 53.18 -5.75
CA SER A 233 -2.33 53.87 -7.04
C SER A 233 -3.55 54.78 -7.05
N GLU A 234 -3.56 55.79 -6.18
CA GLU A 234 -4.36 57.00 -6.37
C GLU A 234 -3.63 58.15 -5.70
N GLN A 235 -2.69 58.76 -6.44
CA GLN A 235 -2.27 60.18 -6.34
C GLN A 235 -1.16 60.43 -7.32
N GLU A 236 -1.53 60.94 -8.48
CA GLU A 236 -0.76 61.94 -9.24
C GLU A 236 -1.40 62.13 -10.63
N SER A 237 -2.39 63.01 -10.67
CA SER A 237 -2.68 63.80 -11.84
C SER A 237 -3.54 65.00 -11.44
N ALA A 238 -2.86 66.07 -11.00
CA ALA A 238 -3.37 67.44 -11.03
C ALA A 238 -2.17 68.39 -10.97
N ASP A 239 -1.69 68.77 -12.15
CA ASP A 239 -1.32 70.14 -12.54
C ASP A 239 -0.84 70.12 -13.99
#